data_96398199f8e2683fe24650f0b6a15eb1
#
_entry.id   96398199f8e2683fe24650f0b6a15eb1
#
_cell.length_a   1.000
_cell.length_b   1.000
_cell.length_c   1.000
_cell.angle_alpha   90.00
_cell.angle_beta   90.00
_cell.angle_gamma   90.00
#
_symmetry.space_group_name_H-M   'P 1'
#
loop_
_entity.id
_entity.type
_entity.pdbx_description
1 polymer ?
#
loop_
_entity_poly.entity_id
_entity_poly.type
_entity_poly.pdbx_seq_one_letter_code
_entity_poly.pdbx_strand_id
1 'polypeptide(L)'
;GCCPQQDPLWPDLTVHQHLEVYAAVRGMKKEDAAVIINRIANALDLQKHLKTQAKRLSAGEARKVCFALSVLGDPTVMLWDEPSVGMDLKGQRRMWKVIQTAVKGKERAAILSTQYLEEAAVMCDRVAILVSGQLRYIGSPEDLKSKFGTSYHLEVKMTDTRQSDALHAEILHLFPHAARQERTASLLIYKIPMQDALPLSQSFSKLEAAKQNFRLEEYSLSLHTLQQVFLDLTRDLEEHDLDAASDGAVERRPLHP
;
A
#
# COMPACT_ATOMS: atom_id res chain seq x y z
N GLY A 1 -6.55 7.96 20.21
CA GLY A 1 -7.30 6.82 19.68
C GLY A 1 -6.37 5.73 19.19
N CYS A 2 -6.75 4.47 19.35
CA CYS A 2 -5.94 3.35 18.88
C CYS A 2 -6.84 2.30 18.20
N CYS A 3 -6.42 1.83 17.02
CA CYS A 3 -6.99 0.69 16.33
C CYS A 3 -5.84 -0.32 16.15
N PRO A 4 -5.71 -1.31 17.04
CA PRO A 4 -4.65 -2.32 16.94
C PRO A 4 -4.91 -3.29 15.78
N GLN A 5 -3.91 -4.07 15.36
CA GLN A 5 -4.01 -5.03 14.26
C GLN A 5 -5.06 -6.12 14.53
N GLN A 6 -5.15 -6.61 15.76
CA GLN A 6 -6.20 -7.53 16.20
C GLN A 6 -7.40 -6.74 16.73
N ASP A 7 -8.61 -7.18 16.44
CA ASP A 7 -9.83 -6.50 16.86
C ASP A 7 -10.25 -6.94 18.27
N PRO A 8 -9.98 -6.15 19.34
CA PRO A 8 -10.25 -6.53 20.73
C PRO A 8 -11.73 -6.25 21.07
N LEU A 9 -12.64 -6.94 20.39
CA LEU A 9 -14.07 -6.78 20.61
C LEU A 9 -14.58 -7.85 21.61
N TRP A 10 -15.52 -7.46 22.45
CA TRP A 10 -16.20 -8.39 23.33
C TRP A 10 -17.25 -9.19 22.55
N PRO A 11 -17.13 -10.53 22.47
CA PRO A 11 -17.94 -11.36 21.55
C PRO A 11 -19.45 -11.21 21.72
N ASP A 12 -19.92 -11.05 22.96
CA ASP A 12 -21.34 -11.01 23.30
C ASP A 12 -21.97 -9.62 23.29
N LEU A 13 -21.17 -8.56 23.21
CA LEU A 13 -21.69 -7.21 23.07
C LEU A 13 -22.03 -6.89 21.62
N THR A 14 -23.10 -6.13 21.44
CA THR A 14 -23.47 -5.57 20.13
C THR A 14 -22.53 -4.43 19.72
N VAL A 15 -22.51 -4.10 18.45
CA VAL A 15 -21.78 -2.94 17.92
C VAL A 15 -22.18 -1.65 18.66
N HIS A 16 -23.48 -1.45 18.86
CA HIS A 16 -24.00 -0.28 19.58
C HIS A 16 -23.48 -0.22 21.02
N GLN A 17 -23.53 -1.34 21.74
CA GLN A 17 -23.04 -1.42 23.12
C GLN A 17 -21.53 -1.13 23.22
N HIS A 18 -20.70 -1.62 22.27
CA HIS A 18 -19.27 -1.25 22.22
C HIS A 18 -19.10 0.25 22.10
N LEU A 19 -19.80 0.87 21.15
CA LEU A 19 -19.71 2.32 20.92
C LEU A 19 -20.18 3.11 22.13
N GLU A 20 -21.25 2.72 22.80
CA GLU A 20 -21.75 3.37 24.03
C GLU A 20 -20.76 3.26 25.19
N VAL A 21 -20.20 2.06 25.43
CA VAL A 21 -19.21 1.84 26.49
C VAL A 21 -17.98 2.71 26.27
N TYR A 22 -17.44 2.72 25.04
CA TYR A 22 -16.26 3.54 24.70
C TYR A 22 -16.57 5.04 24.77
N ALA A 23 -17.78 5.47 24.36
CA ALA A 23 -18.19 6.87 24.53
C ALA A 23 -18.24 7.28 26.01
N ALA A 24 -18.77 6.41 26.87
CA ALA A 24 -18.80 6.66 28.32
C ALA A 24 -17.39 6.70 28.93
N VAL A 25 -16.49 5.78 28.55
CA VAL A 25 -15.08 5.80 28.98
C VAL A 25 -14.36 7.07 28.54
N ARG A 26 -14.75 7.63 27.38
CA ARG A 26 -14.23 8.92 26.89
C ARG A 26 -14.87 10.14 27.53
N GLY A 27 -15.78 9.96 28.51
CA GLY A 27 -16.45 11.04 29.22
C GLY A 27 -17.51 11.79 28.39
N MET A 28 -18.01 11.19 27.31
CA MET A 28 -19.04 11.80 26.46
C MET A 28 -20.40 11.78 27.18
N LYS A 29 -21.18 12.87 27.06
CA LYS A 29 -22.57 12.88 27.50
C LYS A 29 -23.40 11.97 26.60
N LYS A 30 -24.44 11.34 27.18
CA LYS A 30 -25.24 10.31 26.48
C LYS A 30 -25.90 10.85 25.22
N GLU A 31 -26.38 12.08 25.25
CA GLU A 31 -27.04 12.73 24.11
C GLU A 31 -26.05 12.98 22.97
N ASP A 32 -24.85 13.48 23.30
CA ASP A 32 -23.76 13.72 22.32
C ASP A 32 -23.25 12.43 21.74
N ALA A 33 -23.09 11.40 22.59
CA ALA A 33 -22.67 10.06 22.19
C ALA A 33 -23.61 9.47 21.16
N ALA A 34 -24.93 9.54 21.36
CA ALA A 34 -25.92 9.01 20.42
C ALA A 34 -25.80 9.65 19.03
N VAL A 35 -25.58 10.96 18.95
CA VAL A 35 -25.40 11.69 17.69
C VAL A 35 -24.13 11.24 16.98
N ILE A 36 -23.02 11.18 17.72
CA ILE A 36 -21.72 10.81 17.15
C ILE A 36 -21.67 9.35 16.73
N ILE A 37 -22.24 8.43 17.53
CA ILE A 37 -22.35 7.00 17.19
C ILE A 37 -23.11 6.85 15.88
N ASN A 38 -24.26 7.49 15.72
CA ASN A 38 -25.03 7.43 14.50
C ASN A 38 -24.25 7.97 13.28
N ARG A 39 -23.52 9.08 13.47
CA ARG A 39 -22.70 9.68 12.40
C ARG A 39 -21.57 8.74 11.96
N ILE A 40 -20.83 8.15 12.90
CA ILE A 40 -19.74 7.21 12.61
C ILE A 40 -20.29 5.93 11.97
N ALA A 41 -21.38 5.38 12.51
CA ALA A 41 -22.01 4.19 11.96
C ALA A 41 -22.49 4.39 10.52
N ASN A 42 -23.05 5.55 10.19
CA ASN A 42 -23.41 5.90 8.82
C ASN A 42 -22.18 6.00 7.90
N ALA A 43 -21.14 6.70 8.35
CA ALA A 43 -19.92 6.89 7.55
C ALA A 43 -19.25 5.58 7.19
N LEU A 44 -19.25 4.58 8.09
CA LEU A 44 -18.63 3.28 7.94
C LEU A 44 -19.57 2.16 7.43
N ASP A 45 -20.85 2.50 7.15
CA ASP A 45 -21.88 1.52 6.73
C ASP A 45 -22.13 0.42 7.79
N LEU A 46 -22.19 0.82 9.05
CA LEU A 46 -22.42 -0.06 10.20
C LEU A 46 -23.86 -0.01 10.72
N GLN A 47 -24.75 0.84 10.16
CA GLN A 47 -26.11 1.05 10.66
C GLN A 47 -26.90 -0.24 10.80
N LYS A 48 -26.86 -1.09 9.80
CA LYS A 48 -27.57 -2.39 9.79
C LYS A 48 -26.99 -3.39 10.81
N HIS A 49 -25.76 -3.16 11.30
CA HIS A 49 -25.07 -4.04 12.24
C HIS A 49 -25.08 -3.54 13.68
N LEU A 50 -25.67 -2.37 13.98
CA LEU A 50 -25.67 -1.80 15.33
C LEU A 50 -26.20 -2.75 16.40
N LYS A 51 -27.19 -3.58 16.07
CA LYS A 51 -27.80 -4.58 16.97
C LYS A 51 -27.14 -5.97 16.87
N THR A 52 -26.13 -6.14 16.03
CA THR A 52 -25.42 -7.41 15.83
C THR A 52 -24.34 -7.59 16.87
N GLN A 53 -24.24 -8.76 17.49
CA GLN A 53 -23.14 -9.10 18.41
C GLN A 53 -21.82 -9.26 17.65
N ALA A 54 -20.69 -8.88 18.28
CA ALA A 54 -19.38 -8.90 17.64
C ALA A 54 -19.00 -10.27 17.09
N LYS A 55 -19.32 -11.37 17.77
CA LYS A 55 -19.07 -12.75 17.30
C LYS A 55 -19.77 -13.14 16.00
N ARG A 56 -20.74 -12.34 15.54
CA ARG A 56 -21.51 -12.58 14.31
C ARG A 56 -21.10 -11.66 13.16
N LEU A 57 -20.14 -10.80 13.38
CA LEU A 57 -19.61 -9.90 12.37
C LEU A 57 -18.62 -10.65 11.49
N SER A 58 -18.55 -10.29 10.21
CA SER A 58 -17.42 -10.63 9.34
C SER A 58 -16.16 -9.90 9.81
N ALA A 59 -14.98 -10.37 9.40
CA ALA A 59 -13.71 -9.74 9.74
C ALA A 59 -13.67 -8.27 9.33
N GLY A 60 -14.15 -7.94 8.12
CA GLY A 60 -14.20 -6.55 7.65
C GLY A 60 -15.19 -5.68 8.45
N GLU A 61 -16.31 -6.23 8.93
CA GLU A 61 -17.25 -5.49 9.78
C GLU A 61 -16.68 -5.28 11.19
N ALA A 62 -16.04 -6.30 11.78
CA ALA A 62 -15.35 -6.20 13.06
C ALA A 62 -14.25 -5.12 13.00
N ARG A 63 -13.48 -5.12 11.91
CA ARG A 63 -12.45 -4.12 11.65
C ARG A 63 -13.00 -2.70 11.60
N LYS A 64 -14.14 -2.50 10.91
CA LYS A 64 -14.84 -1.19 10.89
C LYS A 64 -15.27 -0.75 12.29
N VAL A 65 -15.74 -1.69 13.14
CA VAL A 65 -16.10 -1.37 14.52
C VAL A 65 -14.87 -0.96 15.32
N CYS A 66 -13.77 -1.70 15.25
CA CYS A 66 -12.51 -1.36 15.93
C CYS A 66 -12.01 0.03 15.51
N PHE A 67 -12.04 0.32 14.22
CA PHE A 67 -11.71 1.65 13.71
C PHE A 67 -12.68 2.73 14.23
N ALA A 68 -13.99 2.47 14.25
CA ALA A 68 -14.99 3.39 14.80
C ALA A 68 -14.69 3.76 16.26
N LEU A 69 -14.30 2.77 17.09
CA LEU A 69 -13.90 2.98 18.48
C LEU A 69 -12.67 3.89 18.60
N SER A 70 -11.74 3.81 17.66
CA SER A 70 -10.50 4.59 17.68
C SER A 70 -10.73 6.08 17.42
N VAL A 71 -11.73 6.45 16.63
CA VAL A 71 -12.06 7.85 16.30
C VAL A 71 -13.14 8.44 17.19
N LEU A 72 -13.76 7.62 18.03
CA LEU A 72 -14.82 8.07 18.95
C LEU A 72 -14.25 9.02 20.02
N GLY A 73 -14.96 10.07 20.33
CA GLY A 73 -14.54 11.06 21.33
C GLY A 73 -13.49 12.05 20.83
N ASP A 74 -13.30 12.13 19.53
CA ASP A 74 -12.52 13.18 18.86
C ASP A 74 -11.05 13.31 19.32
N PRO A 75 -10.27 12.20 19.33
CA PRO A 75 -8.90 12.22 19.85
C PRO A 75 -7.97 13.11 19.00
N THR A 76 -7.00 13.76 19.64
CA THR A 76 -5.98 14.59 18.99
C THR A 76 -4.87 13.74 18.36
N VAL A 77 -4.59 12.56 18.91
CA VAL A 77 -3.59 11.61 18.41
C VAL A 77 -4.25 10.26 18.13
N MET A 78 -3.99 9.72 16.95
CA MET A 78 -4.54 8.44 16.50
C MET A 78 -3.42 7.50 16.03
N LEU A 79 -3.51 6.24 16.45
CA LEU A 79 -2.59 5.17 16.07
C LEU A 79 -3.43 4.08 15.42
N TRP A 80 -3.17 3.79 14.15
CA TRP A 80 -3.91 2.80 13.38
C TRP A 80 -2.96 1.77 12.79
N ASP A 81 -3.15 0.53 13.21
CA ASP A 81 -2.35 -0.59 12.73
C ASP A 81 -3.18 -1.42 11.74
N GLU A 82 -2.82 -1.36 10.46
CA GLU A 82 -3.50 -2.04 9.36
C GLU A 82 -5.04 -1.82 9.36
N PRO A 83 -5.57 -0.58 9.46
CA PRO A 83 -6.99 -0.34 9.75
C PRO A 83 -7.93 -0.84 8.66
N SER A 84 -7.49 -0.98 7.42
CA SER A 84 -8.32 -1.37 6.27
C SER A 84 -8.20 -2.84 5.89
N VAL A 85 -7.39 -3.63 6.62
CA VAL A 85 -7.18 -5.05 6.33
C VAL A 85 -8.49 -5.85 6.42
N GLY A 86 -8.67 -6.81 5.52
CA GLY A 86 -9.88 -7.66 5.50
C GLY A 86 -11.15 -6.99 4.99
N MET A 87 -11.07 -5.76 4.49
CA MET A 87 -12.20 -5.06 3.87
C MET A 87 -12.22 -5.21 2.35
N ASP A 88 -13.42 -5.14 1.79
CA ASP A 88 -13.61 -4.95 0.36
C ASP A 88 -13.18 -3.54 -0.09
N LEU A 89 -12.91 -3.34 -1.38
CA LEU A 89 -12.47 -2.06 -1.94
C LEU A 89 -13.43 -0.89 -1.61
N LYS A 90 -14.73 -1.15 -1.53
CA LYS A 90 -15.73 -0.14 -1.17
C LYS A 90 -15.62 0.25 0.30
N GLY A 91 -15.38 -0.72 1.18
CA GLY A 91 -15.13 -0.51 2.60
C GLY A 91 -13.84 0.28 2.85
N GLN A 92 -12.75 -0.09 2.17
CA GLN A 92 -11.47 0.62 2.23
C GLN A 92 -11.64 2.10 1.83
N ARG A 93 -12.24 2.38 0.67
CA ARG A 93 -12.47 3.76 0.19
C ARG A 93 -13.33 4.59 1.15
N ARG A 94 -14.33 3.98 1.79
CA ARG A 94 -15.13 4.66 2.82
C ARG A 94 -14.30 4.99 4.05
N MET A 95 -13.49 4.03 4.51
CA MET A 95 -12.60 4.25 5.65
C MET A 95 -11.59 5.36 5.36
N TRP A 96 -10.95 5.37 4.19
CA TRP A 96 -10.04 6.43 3.77
C TRP A 96 -10.69 7.81 3.85
N LYS A 97 -11.94 7.91 3.42
CA LYS A 97 -12.70 9.16 3.51
C LYS A 97 -12.95 9.59 4.96
N VAL A 98 -13.21 8.64 5.85
CA VAL A 98 -13.37 8.93 7.30
C VAL A 98 -12.04 9.36 7.90
N ILE A 99 -10.93 8.68 7.58
CA ILE A 99 -9.57 9.05 8.02
C ILE A 99 -9.23 10.48 7.59
N GLN A 100 -9.38 10.81 6.31
CA GLN A 100 -9.12 12.15 5.80
C GLN A 100 -9.98 13.21 6.52
N THR A 101 -11.26 12.92 6.75
CA THR A 101 -12.16 13.83 7.47
C THR A 101 -11.79 13.97 8.95
N ALA A 102 -11.26 12.91 9.56
CA ALA A 102 -10.86 12.92 10.97
C ALA A 102 -9.61 13.77 11.21
N VAL A 103 -8.67 13.78 10.27
CA VAL A 103 -7.35 14.41 10.43
C VAL A 103 -7.25 15.75 9.72
N LYS A 104 -7.71 15.84 8.47
CA LYS A 104 -7.49 17.01 7.61
C LYS A 104 -8.13 18.29 8.15
N GLY A 105 -7.36 19.38 8.17
CA GLY A 105 -7.84 20.71 8.60
C GLY A 105 -8.07 20.85 10.10
N LYS A 106 -7.52 19.95 10.92
CA LYS A 106 -7.63 19.97 12.39
C LYS A 106 -6.24 19.83 13.01
N GLU A 107 -6.07 20.33 14.23
CA GLU A 107 -4.85 20.13 15.03
C GLU A 107 -4.76 18.68 15.56
N ARG A 108 -4.60 17.74 14.64
CA ARG A 108 -4.54 16.30 14.94
C ARG A 108 -3.42 15.64 14.20
N ALA A 109 -2.89 14.58 14.80
CA ALA A 109 -1.89 13.73 14.19
C ALA A 109 -2.38 12.28 14.17
N ALA A 110 -2.00 11.56 13.10
CA ALA A 110 -2.23 10.13 13.00
C ALA A 110 -0.97 9.42 12.52
N ILE A 111 -0.71 8.24 13.08
CA ILE A 111 0.25 7.28 12.55
C ILE A 111 -0.53 6.07 12.05
N LEU A 112 -0.28 5.69 10.81
CA LEU A 112 -0.94 4.59 10.13
C LEU A 112 0.13 3.61 9.66
N SER A 113 0.03 2.34 10.05
CA SER A 113 0.75 1.27 9.37
C SER A 113 -0.14 0.65 8.29
N THR A 114 0.41 0.33 7.15
CA THR A 114 -0.32 -0.35 6.07
C THR A 114 0.63 -1.04 5.11
N GLN A 115 0.20 -2.18 4.58
CA GLN A 115 0.82 -2.84 3.43
C GLN A 115 0.28 -2.34 2.09
N TYR A 116 -0.80 -1.55 2.10
CA TYR A 116 -1.42 -0.99 0.90
C TYR A 116 -0.79 0.37 0.57
N LEU A 117 0.18 0.37 -0.34
CA LEU A 117 0.94 1.57 -0.70
C LEU A 117 0.08 2.66 -1.35
N GLU A 118 -1.01 2.27 -2.03
CA GLU A 118 -2.00 3.22 -2.55
C GLU A 118 -2.71 3.97 -1.40
N GLU A 119 -3.00 3.27 -0.30
CA GLU A 119 -3.56 3.85 0.91
C GLU A 119 -2.62 4.93 1.47
N ALA A 120 -1.34 4.58 1.66
CA ALA A 120 -0.34 5.52 2.12
C ALA A 120 -0.18 6.73 1.18
N ALA A 121 -0.18 6.50 -0.14
CA ALA A 121 -0.02 7.55 -1.15
C ALA A 121 -1.16 8.57 -1.16
N VAL A 122 -2.39 8.13 -0.85
CA VAL A 122 -3.60 8.97 -0.91
C VAL A 122 -3.89 9.69 0.40
N MET A 123 -3.52 9.08 1.54
CA MET A 123 -3.95 9.54 2.85
C MET A 123 -2.86 10.19 3.69
N CYS A 124 -1.59 9.87 3.44
CA CYS A 124 -0.50 10.30 4.30
C CYS A 124 0.23 11.52 3.72
N ASP A 125 0.50 12.50 4.56
CA ASP A 125 1.36 13.65 4.21
C ASP A 125 2.84 13.22 4.15
N ARG A 126 3.22 12.24 4.96
CA ARG A 126 4.56 11.65 5.00
C ARG A 126 4.47 10.13 5.09
N VAL A 127 5.36 9.46 4.37
CA VAL A 127 5.49 8.00 4.35
C VAL A 127 6.86 7.62 4.88
N ALA A 128 6.90 6.63 5.76
CA ALA A 128 8.12 5.99 6.24
C ALA A 128 8.17 4.56 5.71
N ILE A 129 9.28 4.16 5.08
CA ILE A 129 9.48 2.80 4.58
C ILE A 129 10.40 2.06 5.54
N LEU A 130 9.89 0.93 6.05
CA LEU A 130 10.62 0.01 6.92
C LEU A 130 10.96 -1.25 6.12
N VAL A 131 12.23 -1.64 6.13
CA VAL A 131 12.70 -2.90 5.54
C VAL A 131 13.55 -3.62 6.58
N SER A 132 13.25 -4.88 6.86
CA SER A 132 13.94 -5.70 7.88
C SER A 132 14.04 -4.98 9.25
N GLY A 133 12.97 -4.27 9.66
CA GLY A 133 12.90 -3.53 10.91
C GLY A 133 13.68 -2.21 10.96
N GLN A 134 14.32 -1.81 9.86
CA GLN A 134 15.09 -0.56 9.76
C GLN A 134 14.34 0.49 8.94
N LEU A 135 14.34 1.74 9.42
CA LEU A 135 13.80 2.87 8.68
C LEU A 135 14.75 3.23 7.52
N ARG A 136 14.30 3.02 6.29
CA ARG A 136 15.11 3.27 5.08
C ARG A 136 14.81 4.60 4.43
N TYR A 137 13.58 5.05 4.53
CA TYR A 137 13.16 6.32 3.98
C TYR A 137 12.06 6.96 4.80
N ILE A 138 12.04 8.28 4.81
CA ILE A 138 10.92 9.09 5.31
C ILE A 138 10.81 10.37 4.49
N GLY A 139 9.64 10.64 3.94
CA GLY A 139 9.37 11.84 3.12
C GLY A 139 7.93 11.89 2.65
N SER A 140 7.58 12.85 1.79
CA SER A 140 6.27 12.88 1.15
C SER A 140 6.15 11.77 0.10
N PRO A 141 4.92 11.34 -0.26
CA PRO A 141 4.72 10.43 -1.38
C PRO A 141 5.28 10.96 -2.70
N GLU A 142 5.24 12.27 -2.90
CA GLU A 142 5.80 12.96 -4.08
C GLU A 142 7.33 12.90 -4.09
N ASP A 143 7.98 13.13 -2.94
CA ASP A 143 9.44 13.03 -2.82
C ASP A 143 9.92 11.60 -3.12
N LEU A 144 9.19 10.60 -2.62
CA LEU A 144 9.47 9.19 -2.92
C LEU A 144 9.39 8.93 -4.44
N LYS A 145 8.33 9.37 -5.08
CA LYS A 145 8.16 9.23 -6.53
C LYS A 145 9.23 9.98 -7.31
N SER A 146 9.60 11.18 -6.89
CA SER A 146 10.63 11.97 -7.60
C SER A 146 12.04 11.40 -7.43
N LYS A 147 12.35 10.89 -6.23
CA LYS A 147 13.68 10.36 -5.91
C LYS A 147 13.96 8.99 -6.51
N PHE A 148 12.96 8.12 -6.51
CA PHE A 148 13.07 6.72 -6.94
C PHE A 148 12.32 6.43 -8.25
N GLY A 149 11.37 7.28 -8.62
CA GLY A 149 10.56 7.14 -9.83
C GLY A 149 11.22 7.76 -11.08
N THR A 150 12.55 7.65 -11.21
CA THR A 150 13.32 8.18 -12.36
C THR A 150 13.19 7.34 -13.63
N SER A 151 12.25 6.42 -13.67
CA SER A 151 12.05 5.47 -14.76
C SER A 151 10.58 5.22 -15.05
N TYR A 152 10.31 4.77 -16.26
CA TYR A 152 9.02 4.19 -16.64
C TYR A 152 9.06 2.69 -16.45
N HIS A 153 7.90 2.14 -16.12
CA HIS A 153 7.64 0.72 -16.04
C HIS A 153 6.91 0.30 -17.32
N LEU A 154 7.54 -0.57 -18.10
CA LEU A 154 6.97 -1.14 -19.31
C LEU A 154 6.62 -2.61 -19.05
N GLU A 155 5.34 -2.93 -19.09
CA GLU A 155 4.84 -4.29 -19.08
C GLU A 155 4.44 -4.67 -20.50
N VAL A 156 4.86 -5.84 -20.97
CA VAL A 156 4.51 -6.36 -22.28
C VAL A 156 4.02 -7.79 -22.15
N LYS A 157 2.77 -8.01 -22.53
CA LYS A 157 2.14 -9.33 -22.56
C LYS A 157 2.13 -9.90 -23.96
N MET A 158 2.70 -11.11 -24.10
CA MET A 158 2.89 -11.79 -25.36
C MET A 158 1.90 -12.93 -25.55
N THR A 159 1.44 -13.11 -26.77
CA THR A 159 0.66 -14.29 -27.16
C THR A 159 1.56 -15.47 -27.52
N ASP A 160 2.69 -15.21 -28.18
CA ASP A 160 3.67 -16.24 -28.57
C ASP A 160 5.00 -16.09 -27.80
N THR A 161 5.23 -16.97 -26.85
CA THR A 161 6.41 -16.99 -26.00
C THR A 161 7.72 -17.30 -26.73
N ARG A 162 7.66 -17.86 -27.95
CA ARG A 162 8.86 -18.19 -28.76
C ARG A 162 9.56 -16.93 -29.27
N GLN A 163 8.85 -15.83 -29.37
CA GLN A 163 9.40 -14.55 -29.84
C GLN A 163 9.97 -13.68 -28.71
N SER A 164 10.01 -14.18 -27.48
CA SER A 164 10.46 -13.44 -26.28
C SER A 164 11.83 -12.81 -26.44
N ASP A 165 12.80 -13.55 -27.01
CA ASP A 165 14.18 -13.06 -27.13
C ASP A 165 14.30 -12.04 -28.28
N ALA A 166 13.54 -12.22 -29.37
CA ALA A 166 13.47 -11.23 -30.46
C ALA A 166 12.80 -9.92 -30.01
N LEU A 167 11.72 -10.03 -29.23
CA LEU A 167 11.07 -8.88 -28.62
C LEU A 167 11.99 -8.17 -27.63
N HIS A 168 12.75 -8.92 -26.83
CA HIS A 168 13.73 -8.33 -25.91
C HIS A 168 14.79 -7.52 -26.65
N ALA A 169 15.33 -8.03 -27.76
CA ALA A 169 16.27 -7.30 -28.60
C ALA A 169 15.65 -6.02 -29.18
N GLU A 170 14.38 -6.10 -29.63
CA GLU A 170 13.65 -4.94 -30.13
C GLU A 170 13.44 -3.88 -29.05
N ILE A 171 13.04 -4.27 -27.84
CA ILE A 171 12.88 -3.33 -26.71
C ILE A 171 14.20 -2.66 -26.36
N LEU A 172 15.33 -3.37 -26.36
CA LEU A 172 16.65 -2.76 -26.15
C LEU A 172 17.07 -1.82 -27.32
N HIS A 173 16.64 -2.11 -28.54
CA HIS A 173 16.85 -1.21 -29.67
C HIS A 173 16.01 0.09 -29.54
N LEU A 174 14.76 -0.04 -29.06
CA LEU A 174 13.87 1.10 -28.84
C LEU A 174 14.27 1.95 -27.62
N PHE A 175 14.75 1.29 -26.56
CA PHE A 175 15.13 1.89 -25.28
C PHE A 175 16.49 1.30 -24.83
N PRO A 176 17.60 1.90 -25.22
CA PRO A 176 18.95 1.32 -25.06
C PRO A 176 19.37 0.99 -23.63
N HIS A 177 18.84 1.73 -22.64
CA HIS A 177 19.15 1.51 -21.23
C HIS A 177 18.00 0.81 -20.47
N ALA A 178 17.09 0.14 -21.18
CA ALA A 178 16.02 -0.61 -20.55
C ALA A 178 16.57 -1.83 -19.80
N ALA A 179 16.30 -1.91 -18.50
CA ALA A 179 16.67 -3.04 -17.68
C ALA A 179 15.46 -3.99 -17.53
N ARG A 180 15.65 -5.27 -17.91
CA ARG A 180 14.62 -6.28 -17.72
C ARG A 180 14.55 -6.68 -16.25
N GLN A 181 13.38 -6.53 -15.62
CA GLN A 181 13.14 -6.82 -14.20
C GLN A 181 12.66 -8.26 -14.00
N GLU A 182 11.67 -8.69 -14.77
CA GLU A 182 11.06 -10.01 -14.63
C GLU A 182 10.81 -10.64 -16.01
N ARG A 183 10.85 -11.96 -16.04
CA ARG A 183 10.46 -12.78 -17.18
C ARG A 183 9.59 -13.93 -16.70
N THR A 184 8.31 -13.83 -17.02
CA THR A 184 7.42 -15.00 -17.00
C THR A 184 7.23 -15.47 -18.45
N ALA A 185 6.68 -16.65 -18.65
CA ALA A 185 6.52 -17.20 -20.02
C ALA A 185 5.83 -16.25 -21.00
N SER A 186 4.86 -15.46 -20.54
CA SER A 186 4.04 -14.56 -21.38
C SER A 186 4.15 -13.08 -21.02
N LEU A 187 4.84 -12.72 -19.93
CA LEU A 187 4.94 -11.35 -19.44
C LEU A 187 6.41 -10.94 -19.31
N LEU A 188 6.77 -9.83 -19.96
CA LEU A 188 8.07 -9.19 -19.83
C LEU A 188 7.88 -7.83 -19.16
N ILE A 189 8.72 -7.56 -18.18
CA ILE A 189 8.69 -6.31 -17.41
C ILE A 189 10.06 -5.62 -17.53
N TYR A 190 10.02 -4.34 -17.90
CA TYR A 190 11.21 -3.51 -18.09
C TYR A 190 11.12 -2.24 -17.27
N LYS A 191 12.27 -1.83 -16.72
CA LYS A 191 12.50 -0.50 -16.17
C LYS A 191 13.21 0.33 -17.24
N ILE A 192 12.57 1.41 -17.70
CA ILE A 192 13.08 2.28 -18.77
C ILE A 192 13.44 3.63 -18.16
N PRO A 193 14.70 4.08 -18.22
CA PRO A 193 15.09 5.40 -17.76
C PRO A 193 14.26 6.50 -18.45
N MET A 194 13.93 7.56 -17.72
CA MET A 194 13.07 8.65 -18.23
C MET A 194 13.63 9.27 -19.51
N GLN A 195 14.95 9.39 -19.61
CA GLN A 195 15.63 9.93 -20.77
C GLN A 195 15.40 9.13 -22.06
N ASP A 196 15.25 7.81 -21.95
CA ASP A 196 15.02 6.93 -23.11
C ASP A 196 13.54 6.95 -23.56
N ALA A 197 12.62 7.22 -22.63
CA ALA A 197 11.19 7.20 -22.90
C ALA A 197 10.61 8.55 -23.34
N LEU A 198 11.42 9.60 -23.42
CA LEU A 198 10.98 10.93 -23.85
C LEU A 198 11.43 11.24 -25.26
N PRO A 199 10.56 11.90 -26.08
CA PRO A 199 9.17 12.25 -25.77
C PRO A 199 8.22 11.04 -25.83
N LEU A 200 7.29 10.97 -24.90
CA LEU A 200 6.34 9.85 -24.73
C LEU A 200 5.55 9.51 -26.00
N SER A 201 5.21 10.53 -26.80
CA SER A 201 4.50 10.32 -28.08
C SER A 201 5.28 9.42 -29.05
N GLN A 202 6.60 9.58 -29.11
CA GLN A 202 7.45 8.72 -29.94
C GLN A 202 7.56 7.32 -29.34
N SER A 203 7.67 7.20 -28.01
CA SER A 203 7.74 5.93 -27.31
C SER A 203 6.45 5.11 -27.54
N PHE A 204 5.29 5.74 -27.43
CA PHE A 204 4.01 5.07 -27.73
C PHE A 204 3.91 4.68 -29.22
N SER A 205 4.35 5.52 -30.16
CA SER A 205 4.36 5.18 -31.59
C SER A 205 5.23 3.95 -31.88
N LYS A 206 6.43 3.91 -31.29
CA LYS A 206 7.35 2.78 -31.42
C LYS A 206 6.78 1.47 -30.81
N LEU A 207 6.19 1.58 -29.62
CA LEU A 207 5.56 0.43 -28.94
C LEU A 207 4.34 -0.09 -29.70
N GLU A 208 3.57 0.80 -30.34
CA GLU A 208 2.45 0.39 -31.16
C GLU A 208 2.92 -0.36 -32.43
N ALA A 209 4.02 0.08 -33.04
CA ALA A 209 4.66 -0.65 -34.14
C ALA A 209 5.17 -2.04 -33.68
N ALA A 210 5.82 -2.11 -32.53
CA ALA A 210 6.26 -3.37 -31.94
C ALA A 210 5.08 -4.30 -31.62
N LYS A 211 3.96 -3.76 -31.13
CA LYS A 211 2.74 -4.52 -30.87
C LYS A 211 2.22 -5.23 -32.11
N GLN A 212 2.21 -4.55 -33.24
CA GLN A 212 1.80 -5.13 -34.51
C GLN A 212 2.78 -6.20 -35.01
N ASN A 213 4.08 -5.91 -34.96
CA ASN A 213 5.14 -6.81 -35.46
C ASN A 213 5.22 -8.12 -34.66
N PHE A 214 5.10 -8.06 -33.35
CA PHE A 214 5.23 -9.21 -32.45
C PHE A 214 3.88 -9.77 -31.99
N ARG A 215 2.75 -9.24 -32.49
CA ARG A 215 1.39 -9.63 -32.08
C ARG A 215 1.22 -9.67 -30.58
N LEU A 216 1.61 -8.57 -29.91
CA LEU A 216 1.48 -8.45 -28.47
C LEU A 216 0.00 -8.42 -28.09
N GLU A 217 -0.36 -9.11 -27.01
CA GLU A 217 -1.71 -9.07 -26.47
C GLU A 217 -2.01 -7.69 -25.90
N GLU A 218 -1.09 -7.19 -25.07
CA GLU A 218 -1.21 -5.91 -24.38
C GLU A 218 0.17 -5.35 -24.06
N TYR A 219 0.30 -4.03 -23.97
CA TYR A 219 1.42 -3.38 -23.32
C TYR A 219 0.95 -2.20 -22.47
N SER A 220 1.68 -1.90 -21.41
CA SER A 220 1.45 -0.76 -20.52
C SER A 220 2.77 -0.04 -20.26
N LEU A 221 2.80 1.26 -20.52
CA LEU A 221 3.92 2.14 -20.17
C LEU A 221 3.43 3.14 -19.13
N SER A 222 3.88 3.00 -17.89
CA SER A 222 3.44 3.81 -16.76
C SER A 222 4.63 4.42 -16.01
N LEU A 223 4.39 5.52 -15.30
CA LEU A 223 5.36 6.01 -14.32
C LEU A 223 5.49 5.00 -13.17
N HIS A 224 6.67 4.98 -12.57
CA HIS A 224 6.93 4.16 -11.38
C HIS A 224 5.89 4.44 -10.30
N THR A 225 5.20 3.40 -9.87
CA THR A 225 4.26 3.49 -8.76
C THR A 225 5.00 3.41 -7.42
N LEU A 226 4.35 3.84 -6.34
CA LEU A 226 4.92 3.68 -4.98
C LEU A 226 5.21 2.20 -4.66
N GLN A 227 4.43 1.29 -5.20
CA GLN A 227 4.64 -0.15 -5.05
C GLN A 227 5.93 -0.62 -5.72
N GLN A 228 6.24 -0.13 -6.91
CA GLN A 228 7.48 -0.44 -7.60
C GLN A 228 8.69 0.16 -6.89
N VAL A 229 8.58 1.41 -6.40
CA VAL A 229 9.60 2.03 -5.55
C VAL A 229 9.89 1.18 -4.31
N PHE A 230 8.86 0.68 -3.66
CA PHE A 230 9.02 -0.19 -2.48
C PHE A 230 9.72 -1.50 -2.85
N LEU A 231 9.32 -2.15 -3.95
CA LEU A 231 9.94 -3.39 -4.42
C LEU A 231 11.41 -3.19 -4.80
N ASP A 232 11.74 -2.09 -5.46
CA ASP A 232 13.14 -1.76 -5.78
C ASP A 232 13.97 -1.59 -4.50
N LEU A 233 13.45 -0.83 -3.51
CA LEU A 233 14.14 -0.63 -2.23
C LEU A 233 14.32 -1.93 -1.42
N THR A 234 13.41 -2.89 -1.56
CA THR A 234 13.54 -4.19 -0.88
C THR A 234 14.54 -5.10 -1.57
N ARG A 235 14.58 -5.11 -2.90
CA ARG A 235 15.54 -5.92 -3.69
C ARG A 235 16.98 -5.48 -3.50
N ASP A 236 17.25 -4.16 -3.58
CA ASP A 236 18.59 -3.62 -3.38
C ASP A 236 19.18 -4.03 -2.01
N LEU A 237 18.35 -4.32 -1.04
CA LEU A 237 18.76 -4.71 0.31
C LEU A 237 18.96 -6.23 0.45
N GLU A 238 18.15 -7.03 -0.22
CA GLU A 238 18.34 -8.50 -0.25
C GLU A 238 19.67 -8.84 -0.94
N GLU A 239 20.04 -8.12 -2.00
CA GLU A 239 21.34 -8.28 -2.68
C GLU A 239 22.50 -7.86 -1.76
N HIS A 240 22.39 -6.73 -1.05
CA HIS A 240 23.44 -6.28 -0.13
C HIS A 240 23.59 -7.19 1.11
N ASP A 241 22.50 -7.74 1.63
CA ASP A 241 22.56 -8.68 2.77
C ASP A 241 23.15 -10.04 2.36
N LEU A 242 22.95 -10.48 1.12
CA LEU A 242 23.57 -11.69 0.55
C LEU A 242 25.07 -11.49 0.34
N ASP A 243 25.50 -10.33 -0.16
CA ASP A 243 26.93 -10.00 -0.34
C ASP A 243 27.64 -9.89 1.02
N ALA A 244 27.03 -9.25 2.02
CA ALA A 244 27.57 -9.16 3.37
C ALA A 244 27.66 -10.54 4.08
N ALA A 245 26.73 -11.45 3.80
CA ALA A 245 26.75 -12.81 4.33
C ALA A 245 27.84 -13.67 3.66
N SER A 246 28.16 -13.40 2.39
CA SER A 246 29.22 -14.11 1.65
C SER A 246 30.62 -13.66 2.08
N ASP A 247 30.82 -12.39 2.40
CA ASP A 247 32.10 -11.87 2.90
C ASP A 247 32.37 -12.26 4.37
N GLY A 248 31.34 -12.49 5.17
CA GLY A 248 31.47 -12.92 6.57
C GLY A 248 31.82 -14.40 6.76
N ALA A 249 31.84 -15.22 5.71
CA ALA A 249 32.06 -16.66 5.79
C ALA A 249 33.53 -17.10 5.74
N VAL A 250 34.51 -16.18 5.63
CA VAL A 250 35.93 -16.51 5.40
C VAL A 250 36.83 -16.45 6.65
N GLU A 251 36.36 -16.07 7.82
CA GLU A 251 37.18 -16.07 9.04
C GLU A 251 36.66 -16.99 10.17
N ARG A 252 36.67 -18.31 9.94
CA ARG A 252 36.73 -19.27 11.05
C ARG A 252 38.18 -19.70 11.22
N ARG A 253 38.94 -19.05 12.10
CA ARG A 253 40.19 -19.54 12.63
C ARG A 253 39.94 -20.83 13.42
N PRO A 254 40.69 -21.93 13.16
CA PRO A 254 40.62 -23.10 14.00
C PRO A 254 41.24 -22.80 15.37
N LEU A 255 40.49 -23.05 16.44
CA LEU A 255 41.04 -23.15 17.79
C LEU A 255 41.87 -24.42 17.84
N HIS A 256 43.16 -24.26 18.03
CA HIS A 256 44.04 -25.37 18.41
C HIS A 256 43.97 -25.60 19.92
N PRO A 257 44.24 -26.85 20.37
CA PRO A 257 43.91 -27.45 21.67
C PRO A 257 44.65 -26.84 22.87
#